data_0225a89b53584a2cc814a517b2df9524
#
_entry.id   0225a89b53584a2cc814a517b2df9524
#
_cell.length_a   1.000
_cell.length_b   1.000
_cell.length_c   1.000
_cell.angle_alpha   90.00
_cell.angle_beta   90.00
_cell.angle_gamma   90.00
#
_symmetry.space_group_name_H-M   'P 1'
#
loop_
_entity.id
_entity.type
_entity.pdbx_description
1 polymer ?
#
loop_
_entity_poly.entity_id
_entity_poly.type
_entity_poly.pdbx_seq_one_letter_code
_entity_poly.pdbx_strand_id
1 'polypeptide(L)'
;PADLVYSYTESPYFDDVYYVGEVKSIPINELVKQFPFLTAEDLEDIVKNKNYHQANYHNNKHNLREEDNNKVQILYFNYKTYMNEVYKVKETGSGADKILPKDDTFNPPENMEGGFAKLERSIECLYDGALILGTNKLLKWEMAKNMMRPKSDFTKVKMNYSIVAPRMYKGKIESLVKRITGFADMIQLTHLKLQQVLSRMVPDGIYLDADGLAEID
;
A
#
# COMPACT_ATOMS: atom_id res chain seq x y z
N PRO A 1 -10.86 1.41 -4.52
CA PRO A 1 -9.44 1.15 -4.34
C PRO A 1 -9.09 1.41 -2.89
N ALA A 2 -8.42 0.44 -2.26
CA ALA A 2 -7.96 0.62 -0.90
C ALA A 2 -6.93 1.76 -0.87
N ASP A 3 -7.01 2.62 0.14
CA ASP A 3 -6.00 3.63 0.39
C ASP A 3 -4.74 2.90 0.89
N LEU A 4 -3.84 2.63 -0.04
CA LEU A 4 -2.61 1.89 0.21
C LEU A 4 -1.54 2.85 0.70
N VAL A 5 -0.92 2.52 1.83
CA VAL A 5 0.23 3.22 2.40
C VAL A 5 1.44 2.30 2.31
N TYR A 6 2.54 2.79 1.74
CA TYR A 6 3.76 1.99 1.58
C TYR A 6 5.01 2.87 1.65
N SER A 7 6.14 2.27 2.00
CA SER A 7 7.43 2.94 1.95
C SER A 7 7.85 3.18 0.49
N TYR A 8 8.71 4.17 0.27
CA TYR A 8 9.22 4.44 -1.08
C TYR A 8 9.85 3.19 -1.68
N THR A 9 9.48 2.88 -2.92
CA THR A 9 10.04 1.81 -3.73
C THR A 9 10.04 2.20 -5.20
N GLU A 10 11.00 1.69 -5.95
CA GLU A 10 11.02 1.76 -7.42
C GLU A 10 10.73 0.40 -8.06
N SER A 11 10.67 -0.64 -7.24
CA SER A 11 10.33 -1.99 -7.69
C SER A 11 8.83 -2.13 -7.97
N PRO A 12 8.41 -2.56 -9.17
CA PRO A 12 7.01 -2.80 -9.48
C PRO A 12 6.39 -3.95 -8.66
N TYR A 13 7.21 -4.77 -8.00
CA TYR A 13 6.80 -5.91 -7.18
C TYR A 13 6.81 -5.63 -5.68
N PHE A 14 7.24 -4.43 -5.26
CA PHE A 14 7.29 -4.02 -3.85
C PHE A 14 8.12 -4.94 -2.95
N ASP A 15 9.19 -5.52 -3.48
CA ASP A 15 10.03 -6.46 -2.73
C ASP A 15 10.92 -5.76 -1.69
N ASP A 16 11.25 -4.49 -1.93
CA ASP A 16 12.17 -3.67 -1.15
C ASP A 16 11.50 -2.78 -0.10
N VAL A 17 10.18 -2.89 0.06
CA VAL A 17 9.42 -2.06 1.01
C VAL A 17 9.64 -2.51 2.45
N TYR A 18 9.71 -1.53 3.38
CA TYR A 18 9.81 -1.77 4.81
C TYR A 18 8.45 -1.84 5.49
N TYR A 19 7.47 -1.10 5.00
CA TYR A 19 6.11 -1.16 5.50
C TYR A 19 5.12 -1.05 4.34
N VAL A 20 4.03 -1.77 4.51
CA VAL A 20 2.86 -1.73 3.64
C VAL A 20 1.63 -1.80 4.53
N GLY A 21 0.65 -0.98 4.23
CA GLY A 21 -0.61 -0.98 4.97
C GLY A 21 -1.77 -0.49 4.14
N GLU A 22 -2.96 -0.70 4.66
CA GLU A 22 -4.21 -0.25 4.07
C GLU A 22 -5.04 0.51 5.10
N VAL A 23 -5.66 1.60 4.68
CA VAL A 23 -6.61 2.35 5.50
C VAL A 23 -8.00 1.80 5.26
N LYS A 24 -8.65 1.34 6.33
CA LYS A 24 -10.03 0.86 6.31
C LYS A 24 -10.92 1.73 7.18
N SER A 25 -12.10 2.05 6.68
CA SER A 25 -13.15 2.70 7.46
C SER A 25 -14.04 1.65 8.08
N ILE A 26 -14.01 1.53 9.40
CA ILE A 26 -14.75 0.53 10.18
C ILE A 26 -15.76 1.25 11.09
N PRO A 27 -17.00 0.75 11.22
CA PRO A 27 -17.95 1.28 12.18
C PRO A 27 -17.47 1.01 13.62
N ILE A 28 -17.77 1.94 14.54
CA ILE A 28 -17.32 1.88 15.94
C ILE A 28 -17.75 0.57 16.62
N ASN A 29 -18.94 0.07 16.31
CA ASN A 29 -19.45 -1.19 16.86
C ASN A 29 -18.59 -2.39 16.47
N GLU A 30 -18.04 -2.39 15.26
CA GLU A 30 -17.14 -3.43 14.79
C GLU A 30 -15.74 -3.28 15.40
N LEU A 31 -15.28 -2.03 15.58
CA LEU A 31 -14.03 -1.73 16.26
C LEU A 31 -14.00 -2.32 17.68
N VAL A 32 -15.08 -2.12 18.46
CA VAL A 32 -15.18 -2.64 19.82
C VAL A 32 -15.19 -4.18 19.84
N LYS A 33 -15.82 -4.82 18.85
CA LYS A 33 -15.79 -6.29 18.72
C LYS A 33 -14.40 -6.83 18.41
N GLN A 34 -13.67 -6.14 17.54
CA GLN A 34 -12.30 -6.55 17.16
C GLN A 34 -11.29 -6.28 18.27
N PHE A 35 -11.49 -5.21 19.05
CA PHE A 35 -10.56 -4.74 20.07
C PHE A 35 -11.29 -4.51 21.41
N PRO A 36 -11.63 -5.57 22.14
CA PRO A 36 -12.46 -5.48 23.37
C PRO A 36 -11.74 -4.79 24.55
N PHE A 37 -10.45 -4.50 24.45
CA PHE A 37 -9.68 -3.80 25.48
C PHE A 37 -9.85 -2.27 25.46
N LEU A 38 -10.56 -1.72 24.47
CA LEU A 38 -10.84 -0.29 24.39
C LEU A 38 -11.77 0.16 25.51
N THR A 39 -11.35 1.18 26.25
CA THR A 39 -12.17 1.78 27.33
C THR A 39 -13.20 2.76 26.77
N ALA A 40 -14.20 3.12 27.56
CA ALA A 40 -15.20 4.13 27.16
C ALA A 40 -14.55 5.50 26.89
N GLU A 41 -13.56 5.88 27.69
CA GLU A 41 -12.79 7.11 27.51
C GLU A 41 -12.05 7.14 26.17
N ASP A 42 -11.45 6.02 25.79
CA ASP A 42 -10.77 5.86 24.51
C ASP A 42 -11.74 6.04 23.33
N LEU A 43 -12.95 5.49 23.45
CA LEU A 43 -13.97 5.61 22.42
C LEU A 43 -14.49 7.05 22.27
N GLU A 44 -14.62 7.78 23.37
CA GLU A 44 -14.96 9.20 23.31
C GLU A 44 -13.87 10.03 22.62
N ASP A 45 -12.60 9.78 22.93
CA ASP A 45 -11.49 10.47 22.29
C ASP A 45 -11.39 10.14 20.79
N ILE A 46 -11.64 8.91 20.42
CA ILE A 46 -11.70 8.48 19.01
C ILE A 46 -12.83 9.22 18.29
N VAL A 47 -14.01 9.32 18.90
CA VAL A 47 -15.16 10.02 18.31
C VAL A 47 -14.89 11.53 18.18
N LYS A 48 -14.25 12.15 19.16
CA LYS A 48 -13.91 13.59 19.12
C LYS A 48 -12.89 13.90 18.02
N ASN A 49 -11.90 13.03 17.82
CA ASN A 49 -10.78 13.28 16.90
C ASN A 49 -10.99 12.73 15.48
N LYS A 50 -12.03 11.90 15.25
CA LYS A 50 -12.30 11.28 13.95
C LYS A 50 -12.43 12.26 12.79
N ASN A 51 -13.01 13.44 13.04
CA ASN A 51 -13.30 14.45 12.02
C ASN A 51 -12.06 15.20 11.52
N TYR A 52 -10.96 15.18 12.28
CA TYR A 52 -9.75 15.92 11.93
C TYR A 52 -9.02 15.33 10.71
N HIS A 53 -9.13 14.02 10.49
CA HIS A 53 -8.44 13.35 9.38
C HIS A 53 -9.32 13.07 8.16
N GLN A 54 -10.64 12.98 8.33
CA GLN A 54 -11.55 12.84 7.18
C GLN A 54 -11.46 14.05 6.22
N ALA A 55 -11.23 15.26 6.76
CA ALA A 55 -11.10 16.47 5.96
C ALA A 55 -9.82 16.50 5.10
N ASN A 56 -8.77 15.83 5.51
CA ASN A 56 -7.46 15.88 4.84
C ASN A 56 -7.24 14.75 3.82
N TYR A 57 -7.92 13.60 3.96
CA TYR A 57 -7.69 12.43 3.09
C TYR A 57 -8.62 12.39 1.87
N HIS A 58 -9.82 12.93 1.98
CA HIS A 58 -10.77 13.01 0.87
C HIS A 58 -11.04 14.47 0.50
N ASN A 59 -10.24 14.99 -0.43
CA ASN A 59 -10.50 16.28 -1.10
C ASN A 59 -11.77 16.24 -2.00
N ASN A 60 -12.58 15.19 -1.91
CA ASN A 60 -13.85 15.07 -2.60
C ASN A 60 -14.99 15.51 -1.67
N LYS A 61 -15.30 16.79 -1.72
CA LYS A 61 -16.42 17.47 -1.04
C LYS A 61 -17.82 17.01 -1.49
N HIS A 62 -17.97 15.85 -2.10
CA HIS A 62 -19.27 15.39 -2.56
C HIS A 62 -19.81 14.27 -1.68
N ASN A 63 -20.82 14.63 -0.87
CA ASN A 63 -21.75 13.76 -0.15
C ASN A 63 -21.12 12.91 0.96
N LEU A 64 -20.73 13.57 2.06
CA LEU A 64 -20.66 12.90 3.36
C LEU A 64 -22.09 12.50 3.74
N ARG A 65 -22.48 11.26 3.50
CA ARG A 65 -23.73 10.70 4.01
C ARG A 65 -23.61 10.62 5.53
N GLU A 66 -24.72 10.83 6.24
CA GLU A 66 -24.80 10.69 7.70
C GLU A 66 -24.27 9.33 8.20
N GLU A 67 -24.31 8.29 7.37
CA GLU A 67 -23.74 6.97 7.63
C GLU A 67 -22.22 6.98 7.87
N ASP A 68 -21.48 7.94 7.34
CA ASP A 68 -20.03 8.03 7.52
C ASP A 68 -19.64 8.64 8.88
N ASN A 69 -20.60 9.24 9.59
CA ASN A 69 -20.35 9.81 10.91
C ASN A 69 -20.03 8.77 12.00
N ASN A 70 -20.32 7.50 11.78
CA ASN A 70 -20.09 6.42 12.74
C ASN A 70 -18.91 5.52 12.38
N LYS A 71 -18.11 5.87 11.38
CA LYS A 71 -16.94 5.12 10.95
C LYS A 71 -15.65 5.76 11.44
N VAL A 72 -14.68 4.92 11.78
CA VAL A 72 -13.32 5.29 12.18
C VAL A 72 -12.35 4.72 11.17
N GLN A 73 -11.33 5.51 10.82
CA GLN A 73 -10.27 5.07 9.92
C GLN A 73 -9.17 4.38 10.72
N ILE A 74 -8.85 3.16 10.32
CA ILE A 74 -7.80 2.35 10.91
C ILE A 74 -6.79 1.99 9.84
N LEU A 75 -5.53 2.22 10.13
CA LEU A 75 -4.41 1.76 9.32
C LEU A 75 -3.99 0.37 9.80
N TYR A 76 -4.24 -0.66 9.01
CA TYR A 76 -3.65 -1.99 9.18
C TYR A 76 -2.36 -2.05 8.37
N PHE A 77 -1.26 -2.42 9.00
CA PHE A 77 0.02 -2.41 8.33
C PHE A 77 0.93 -3.55 8.76
N ASN A 78 1.79 -3.95 7.87
CA ASN A 78 2.94 -4.80 8.16
C ASN A 78 4.20 -3.94 8.17
N TYR A 79 5.06 -4.18 9.13
CA TYR A 79 6.34 -3.51 9.27
C TYR A 79 7.46 -4.53 9.35
N LYS A 80 8.47 -4.37 8.49
CA LYS A 80 9.64 -5.22 8.44
C LYS A 80 10.74 -4.63 9.31
N THR A 81 11.31 -5.44 10.19
CA THR A 81 12.44 -5.08 11.03
C THR A 81 13.41 -6.23 11.14
N TYR A 82 14.49 -6.04 11.88
CA TYR A 82 15.51 -7.05 12.10
C TYR A 82 15.46 -7.54 13.54
N MET A 83 15.67 -8.84 13.71
CA MET A 83 15.85 -9.48 15.00
C MET A 83 17.16 -10.24 14.98
N ASN A 84 17.91 -10.13 16.08
CA ASN A 84 19.14 -10.91 16.26
C ASN A 84 18.79 -12.28 16.83
N GLU A 85 19.24 -13.32 16.18
CA GLU A 85 19.21 -14.67 16.72
C GLU A 85 20.60 -15.03 17.20
N VAL A 86 20.69 -15.42 18.47
CA VAL A 86 21.93 -15.82 19.14
C VAL A 86 21.87 -17.32 19.41
N TYR A 87 22.90 -18.02 18.98
CA TYR A 87 23.04 -19.46 19.18
C TYR A 87 24.34 -19.76 19.94
N LYS A 88 24.23 -20.66 20.92
CA LYS A 88 25.37 -21.29 21.53
C LYS A 88 25.71 -22.55 20.75
N VAL A 89 26.90 -22.59 20.18
CA VAL A 89 27.45 -23.77 19.52
C VAL A 89 28.43 -24.46 20.48
N LYS A 90 28.20 -25.74 20.73
CA LYS A 90 29.07 -26.57 21.53
C LYS A 90 29.53 -27.75 20.69
N GLU A 91 30.83 -27.88 20.49
CA GLU A 91 31.41 -29.07 19.89
C GLU A 91 31.29 -30.25 20.88
N THR A 92 30.70 -31.33 20.43
CA THR A 92 30.55 -32.56 21.23
C THR A 92 31.78 -33.45 20.99
N GLY A 93 32.21 -34.18 21.99
CA GLY A 93 33.37 -35.11 21.85
C GLY A 93 33.27 -36.17 20.74
N SER A 94 32.15 -36.27 20.07
CA SER A 94 31.91 -37.05 18.85
C SER A 94 32.11 -36.26 17.55
N GLY A 95 32.54 -35.01 17.61
CA GLY A 95 32.73 -34.16 16.43
C GLY A 95 31.44 -33.54 15.85
N ALA A 96 30.29 -33.69 16.54
CA ALA A 96 29.05 -33.08 16.12
C ALA A 96 28.79 -31.79 16.91
N ASP A 97 28.37 -30.73 16.22
CA ASP A 97 28.02 -29.48 16.85
C ASP A 97 26.58 -29.51 17.44
N LYS A 98 26.47 -29.18 18.70
CA LYS A 98 25.17 -28.97 19.36
C LYS A 98 24.84 -27.47 19.40
N ILE A 99 23.80 -27.08 18.67
CA ILE A 99 23.34 -25.70 18.57
C ILE A 99 22.14 -25.50 19.46
N LEU A 100 22.21 -24.50 20.36
CA LEU A 100 21.14 -24.16 21.29
C LEU A 100 20.79 -22.66 21.13
N PRO A 101 19.50 -22.29 20.93
CA PRO A 101 19.10 -20.90 20.92
C PRO A 101 19.31 -20.25 22.29
N LYS A 102 19.73 -19.01 22.31
CA LYS A 102 19.99 -18.20 23.51
C LYS A 102 19.44 -16.79 23.31
N ASP A 103 19.29 -16.08 24.42
CA ASP A 103 18.90 -14.68 24.41
C ASP A 103 20.06 -13.79 23.96
N ASP A 104 19.75 -12.58 23.51
CA ASP A 104 20.72 -11.59 23.01
C ASP A 104 21.80 -11.23 24.04
N THR A 105 21.51 -11.40 25.33
CA THR A 105 22.43 -11.12 26.44
C THR A 105 23.46 -12.22 26.67
N PHE A 106 23.38 -13.35 25.91
CA PHE A 106 24.30 -14.47 26.09
C PHE A 106 25.71 -14.09 25.63
N ASN A 107 26.68 -14.14 26.57
CA ASN A 107 28.10 -14.09 26.29
C ASN A 107 28.77 -15.36 26.78
N PRO A 108 29.57 -16.06 25.97
CA PRO A 108 30.31 -17.21 26.40
C PRO A 108 31.37 -16.77 27.43
N PRO A 109 31.59 -17.52 28.55
CA PRO A 109 32.66 -17.21 29.49
C PRO A 109 34.02 -17.37 28.81
N GLU A 110 34.94 -16.43 29.09
CA GLU A 110 36.27 -16.32 28.45
C GLU A 110 37.22 -17.51 28.72
N ASN A 111 36.96 -18.34 29.74
CA ASN A 111 37.90 -19.32 30.25
C ASN A 111 37.39 -20.77 30.29
N MET A 112 36.55 -21.21 29.34
CA MET A 112 36.15 -22.62 29.31
C MET A 112 36.98 -23.42 28.31
N GLU A 113 37.76 -24.35 28.84
CA GLU A 113 38.32 -25.50 28.14
C GLU A 113 37.17 -26.40 27.62
N GLY A 114 36.68 -26.15 26.45
CA GLY A 114 35.55 -26.88 25.86
C GLY A 114 34.68 -25.90 25.09
N GLY A 115 35.27 -25.40 24.03
CA GLY A 115 34.83 -24.41 23.08
C GLY A 115 33.31 -24.19 22.93
N PHE A 116 32.80 -23.20 23.65
CA PHE A 116 31.49 -22.65 23.30
C PHE A 116 31.72 -21.49 22.35
N ALA A 117 31.20 -21.58 21.14
CA ALA A 117 31.17 -20.48 20.21
C ALA A 117 29.79 -19.78 20.26
N LYS A 118 29.80 -18.47 20.14
CA LYS A 118 28.60 -17.66 19.96
C LYS A 118 28.42 -17.44 18.46
N LEU A 119 27.29 -17.87 17.92
CA LEU A 119 26.89 -17.57 16.56
C LEU A 119 25.76 -16.58 16.59
N GLU A 120 25.98 -15.41 16.02
CA GLU A 120 24.97 -14.37 15.90
C GLU A 120 24.59 -14.21 14.42
N ARG A 121 23.31 -14.08 14.17
CA ARG A 121 22.82 -13.69 12.84
C ARG A 121 21.65 -12.75 12.98
N SER A 122 21.58 -11.76 12.09
CA SER A 122 20.44 -10.89 11.97
C SER A 122 19.48 -11.43 10.93
N ILE A 123 18.23 -11.61 11.31
CA ILE A 123 17.17 -12.07 10.42
C ILE A 123 16.06 -11.01 10.34
N GLU A 124 15.45 -10.90 9.18
CA GLU A 124 14.26 -10.07 9.03
C GLU A 124 13.07 -10.71 9.73
N CYS A 125 12.29 -9.91 10.41
CA CYS A 125 10.99 -10.29 10.96
C CYS A 125 9.92 -9.28 10.59
N LEU A 126 8.67 -9.73 10.61
CA LEU A 126 7.51 -8.96 10.23
C LEU A 126 6.63 -8.73 11.47
N TYR A 127 6.21 -7.50 11.66
CA TYR A 127 5.23 -7.12 12.68
C TYR A 127 3.92 -6.73 12.03
N ASP A 128 2.83 -7.16 12.64
CA ASP A 128 1.47 -6.74 12.30
C ASP A 128 1.04 -5.63 13.23
N GLY A 129 0.65 -4.51 12.67
CA GLY A 129 0.17 -3.34 13.40
C GLY A 129 -1.22 -2.91 12.98
N ALA A 130 -1.95 -2.31 13.92
CA ALA A 130 -3.19 -1.59 13.66
C ALA A 130 -3.17 -0.28 14.44
N LEU A 131 -3.35 0.83 13.73
CA LEU A 131 -3.28 2.19 14.27
C LEU A 131 -4.57 2.95 13.93
N ILE A 132 -5.16 3.62 14.91
CA ILE A 132 -6.29 4.52 14.66
C ILE A 132 -5.74 5.85 14.14
N LEU A 133 -6.20 6.25 12.98
CA LEU A 133 -5.87 7.55 12.42
C LEU A 133 -6.64 8.65 13.17
N GLY A 134 -5.92 9.67 13.60
CA GLY A 134 -6.47 10.79 14.36
C GLY A 134 -6.06 10.83 15.82
N THR A 135 -6.10 9.72 16.52
CA THR A 135 -5.67 9.63 17.92
C THR A 135 -4.27 9.09 18.08
N ASN A 136 -3.67 8.58 16.99
CA ASN A 136 -2.39 7.86 17.00
C ASN A 136 -2.33 6.69 18.01
N LYS A 137 -3.50 6.15 18.37
CA LYS A 137 -3.59 5.02 19.30
C LYS A 137 -3.26 3.72 18.56
N LEU A 138 -2.27 3.01 19.05
CA LEU A 138 -1.87 1.72 18.55
C LEU A 138 -2.78 0.65 19.15
N LEU A 139 -3.55 -0.05 18.29
CA LEU A 139 -4.48 -1.11 18.69
C LEU A 139 -3.83 -2.48 18.72
N LYS A 140 -2.90 -2.72 17.81
CA LYS A 140 -2.21 -4.00 17.68
C LYS A 140 -0.77 -3.76 17.28
N TRP A 141 0.13 -4.47 17.94
CA TRP A 141 1.55 -4.55 17.58
C TRP A 141 2.08 -5.90 18.02
N GLU A 142 2.12 -6.84 17.10
CA GLU A 142 2.54 -8.21 17.38
C GLU A 142 3.45 -8.71 16.26
N MET A 143 4.37 -9.61 16.61
CA MET A 143 5.13 -10.33 15.60
C MET A 143 4.19 -11.20 14.77
N ALA A 144 4.26 -11.07 13.45
CA ALA A 144 3.42 -11.85 12.55
C ALA A 144 3.67 -13.35 12.72
N LYS A 145 2.61 -14.10 12.94
CA LYS A 145 2.67 -15.56 13.13
C LYS A 145 2.98 -16.30 11.82
N ASN A 146 2.58 -15.72 10.69
CA ASN A 146 2.68 -16.32 9.36
C ASN A 146 3.74 -15.61 8.51
N MET A 147 5.01 -15.68 8.93
CA MET A 147 6.11 -15.12 8.16
C MET A 147 6.52 -16.07 7.03
N MET A 148 6.37 -15.62 5.79
CA MET A 148 6.84 -16.37 4.62
C MET A 148 8.28 -15.99 4.30
N ARG A 149 9.16 -16.97 4.28
CA ARG A 149 10.57 -16.79 3.93
C ARG A 149 10.86 -17.36 2.54
N PRO A 150 11.61 -16.65 1.68
CA PRO A 150 12.02 -17.20 0.39
C PRO A 150 12.99 -18.37 0.60
N LYS A 151 12.87 -19.40 -0.25
CA LYS A 151 13.77 -20.56 -0.18
C LYS A 151 15.23 -20.24 -0.51
N SER A 152 15.46 -19.17 -1.25
CA SER A 152 16.80 -18.70 -1.63
C SER A 152 17.54 -18.04 -0.47
N ASP A 153 16.82 -17.43 0.47
CA ASP A 153 17.42 -16.68 1.57
C ASP A 153 16.46 -16.69 2.78
N PHE A 154 16.74 -17.54 3.75
CA PHE A 154 15.93 -17.67 4.97
C PHE A 154 16.09 -16.50 5.95
N THR A 155 17.06 -15.62 5.72
CA THR A 155 17.24 -14.42 6.55
C THR A 155 16.25 -13.33 6.18
N LYS A 156 15.66 -13.39 5.00
CA LYS A 156 14.66 -12.43 4.50
C LYS A 156 13.25 -12.89 4.76
N VAL A 157 12.35 -11.93 4.84
CA VAL A 157 10.91 -12.15 5.02
C VAL A 157 10.13 -11.46 3.88
N LYS A 158 9.11 -12.14 3.36
CA LYS A 158 8.15 -11.53 2.42
C LYS A 158 7.03 -10.84 3.18
N MET A 159 6.58 -9.70 2.64
CA MET A 159 5.37 -9.04 3.15
C MET A 159 4.14 -9.93 2.97
N ASN A 160 3.15 -9.81 3.86
CA ASN A 160 1.85 -10.48 3.70
C ASN A 160 0.96 -9.81 2.64
N TYR A 161 1.42 -8.69 2.07
CA TYR A 161 0.79 -8.01 0.96
C TYR A 161 1.44 -8.44 -0.35
N SER A 162 0.62 -8.78 -1.34
CA SER A 162 1.06 -9.02 -2.71
C SER A 162 0.58 -7.85 -3.57
N ILE A 163 1.52 -7.01 -3.99
CA ILE A 163 1.24 -5.81 -4.76
C ILE A 163 2.04 -5.89 -6.05
N VAL A 164 1.38 -5.60 -7.16
CA VAL A 164 2.02 -5.47 -8.46
C VAL A 164 1.53 -4.17 -9.10
N ALA A 165 2.46 -3.26 -9.34
CA ALA A 165 2.20 -2.05 -10.08
C ALA A 165 2.81 -2.17 -11.48
N PRO A 166 2.02 -2.42 -12.53
CA PRO A 166 2.54 -2.61 -13.88
C PRO A 166 3.28 -1.38 -14.39
N ARG A 167 3.05 -0.24 -13.76
CA ARG A 167 3.76 0.99 -14.09
C ARG A 167 4.00 1.87 -12.87
N MET A 168 5.26 2.11 -12.60
CA MET A 168 5.74 3.07 -11.61
C MET A 168 6.61 4.12 -12.27
N TYR A 169 6.50 5.35 -11.80
CA TYR A 169 7.40 6.43 -12.18
C TYR A 169 7.80 7.20 -10.92
N LYS A 170 9.09 7.22 -10.62
CA LYS A 170 9.65 7.87 -9.41
C LYS A 170 8.90 7.45 -8.13
N GLY A 171 8.69 6.15 -7.92
CA GLY A 171 8.01 5.61 -6.76
C GLY A 171 6.50 5.84 -6.68
N LYS A 172 5.88 6.43 -7.72
CA LYS A 172 4.43 6.65 -7.79
C LYS A 172 3.79 5.70 -8.78
N ILE A 173 2.69 5.07 -8.37
CA ILE A 173 1.88 4.23 -9.24
C ILE A 173 1.13 5.12 -10.22
N GLU A 174 1.32 4.89 -11.52
CA GLU A 174 0.59 5.59 -12.56
C GLU A 174 -0.56 4.73 -13.10
N SER A 175 -1.76 5.31 -13.11
CA SER A 175 -2.92 4.68 -13.73
C SER A 175 -2.81 4.74 -15.25
N LEU A 176 -3.05 3.60 -15.91
CA LEU A 176 -3.17 3.54 -17.37
C LEU A 176 -4.29 4.46 -17.88
N VAL A 177 -5.41 4.50 -17.16
CA VAL A 177 -6.57 5.35 -17.50
C VAL A 177 -6.16 6.82 -17.50
N LYS A 178 -5.42 7.30 -16.49
CA LYS A 178 -4.94 8.68 -16.42
C LYS A 178 -4.12 9.09 -17.65
N ARG A 179 -3.35 8.17 -18.20
CA ARG A 179 -2.55 8.43 -19.43
C ARG A 179 -3.40 8.46 -20.69
N ILE A 180 -4.40 7.60 -20.75
CA ILE A 180 -5.30 7.52 -21.92
C ILE A 180 -6.25 8.72 -21.97
N THR A 181 -6.59 9.32 -20.83
CA THR A 181 -7.51 10.47 -20.74
C THR A 181 -7.09 11.61 -21.68
N GLY A 182 -5.81 11.96 -21.74
CA GLY A 182 -5.33 13.02 -22.62
C GLY A 182 -5.54 12.72 -24.11
N PHE A 183 -5.44 11.46 -24.52
CA PHE A 183 -5.74 11.05 -25.90
C PHE A 183 -7.25 11.07 -26.17
N ALA A 184 -8.07 10.66 -25.19
CA ALA A 184 -9.52 10.72 -25.30
C ALA A 184 -10.00 12.17 -25.45
N ASP A 185 -9.44 13.11 -24.71
CA ASP A 185 -9.72 14.55 -24.83
C ASP A 185 -9.35 15.10 -26.21
N MET A 186 -8.18 14.70 -26.76
CA MET A 186 -7.79 15.06 -28.12
C MET A 186 -8.75 14.53 -29.18
N ILE A 187 -9.18 13.27 -29.06
CA ILE A 187 -10.16 12.65 -29.97
C ILE A 187 -11.46 13.43 -29.90
N GLN A 188 -11.94 13.74 -28.70
CA GLN A 188 -13.17 14.50 -28.50
C GLN A 188 -13.10 15.90 -29.12
N LEU A 189 -12.01 16.64 -28.90
CA LEU A 189 -11.77 17.95 -29.51
C LEU A 189 -11.72 17.89 -31.03
N THR A 190 -11.06 16.87 -31.59
CA THR A 190 -10.97 16.66 -33.04
C THR A 190 -12.36 16.36 -33.64
N HIS A 191 -13.13 15.52 -32.93
CA HIS A 191 -14.50 15.21 -33.36
C HIS A 191 -15.40 16.45 -33.36
N LEU A 192 -15.33 17.29 -32.29
CA LEU A 192 -16.07 18.55 -32.24
C LEU A 192 -15.69 19.51 -33.37
N LYS A 193 -14.37 19.64 -33.66
CA LYS A 193 -13.89 20.47 -34.78
C LYS A 193 -14.41 19.93 -36.11
N LEU A 194 -14.36 18.61 -36.31
CA LEU A 194 -14.90 17.99 -37.51
C LEU A 194 -16.39 18.28 -37.68
N GLN A 195 -17.19 18.16 -36.62
CA GLN A 195 -18.59 18.49 -36.63
C GLN A 195 -18.84 19.97 -37.00
N GLN A 196 -18.02 20.89 -36.45
CA GLN A 196 -18.09 22.30 -36.75
C GLN A 196 -17.77 22.58 -38.25
N VAL A 197 -16.78 21.91 -38.79
CA VAL A 197 -16.45 22.02 -40.22
C VAL A 197 -17.61 21.49 -41.09
N LEU A 198 -18.10 20.31 -40.77
CA LEU A 198 -19.23 19.71 -41.49
C LEU A 198 -20.50 20.58 -41.44
N SER A 199 -20.79 21.19 -40.27
CA SER A 199 -21.97 22.07 -40.14
C SER A 199 -21.84 23.38 -40.91
N ARG A 200 -20.62 23.81 -41.24
CA ARG A 200 -20.34 25.02 -42.05
C ARG A 200 -20.10 24.73 -43.51
N MET A 201 -19.99 23.46 -43.89
CA MET A 201 -19.92 23.08 -45.29
C MET A 201 -21.27 23.36 -45.92
N VAL A 202 -21.36 24.46 -46.61
CA VAL A 202 -22.45 24.73 -47.55
C VAL A 202 -22.11 23.88 -48.77
N PRO A 203 -23.06 23.14 -49.32
CA PRO A 203 -22.83 22.48 -50.63
C PRO A 203 -22.36 23.57 -51.59
N ASP A 204 -21.23 23.34 -52.25
CA ASP A 204 -20.76 24.21 -53.30
C ASP A 204 -21.89 24.36 -54.30
N GLY A 205 -22.18 25.59 -54.69
CA GLY A 205 -23.26 25.85 -55.63
C GLY A 205 -23.08 25.07 -56.92
N ILE A 206 -24.17 24.82 -57.57
CA ILE A 206 -24.18 24.16 -58.88
C ILE A 206 -23.48 25.10 -59.85
N TYR A 207 -22.39 24.67 -60.45
CA TYR A 207 -21.82 25.35 -61.60
C TYR A 207 -22.71 25.03 -62.79
N LEU A 208 -23.51 26.00 -63.19
CA LEU A 208 -24.33 25.91 -64.42
C LEU A 208 -23.62 26.65 -65.51
N ASP A 209 -23.40 26.00 -66.63
CA ASP A 209 -22.97 26.65 -67.85
C ASP A 209 -24.12 27.47 -68.40
N ALA A 210 -24.00 28.79 -68.37
CA ALA A 210 -25.07 29.68 -68.84
C ALA A 210 -25.33 29.57 -70.34
N ASP A 211 -24.30 29.25 -71.10
CA ASP A 211 -24.42 29.08 -72.53
C ASP A 211 -25.10 27.76 -72.89
N GLY A 212 -24.84 26.69 -72.16
CA GLY A 212 -25.49 25.40 -72.32
C GLY A 212 -26.98 25.41 -71.91
N LEU A 213 -27.35 26.31 -70.95
CA LEU A 213 -28.76 26.50 -70.55
C LEU A 213 -29.58 27.26 -71.64
N ALA A 214 -28.95 28.15 -72.42
CA ALA A 214 -29.57 28.89 -73.48
C ALA A 214 -29.81 28.04 -74.75
N GLU A 215 -29.15 26.89 -74.88
CA GLU A 215 -29.38 25.94 -75.98
C GLU A 215 -30.54 24.98 -75.69
N ILE A 216 -31.16 24.99 -74.53
CA ILE A 216 -32.25 24.08 -74.14
C ILE A 216 -33.67 24.70 -74.44
N ASP A 217 -33.74 25.98 -74.73
CA ASP A 217 -34.95 26.65 -75.23
C ASP A 217 -35.00 26.60 -76.80
#